data_7a8191db7e5ae00e5f033c81b0a556c3
#
_entry.id   7a8191db7e5ae00e5f033c81b0a556c3
#
_cell.length_a   1.000
_cell.length_b   1.000
_cell.length_c   1.000
_cell.angle_alpha   90.00
_cell.angle_beta   90.00
_cell.angle_gamma   90.00
#
_symmetry.space_group_name_H-M   'P 1'
#
loop_
_entity.id
_entity.type
_entity.pdbx_description
1 polymer ?
#
loop_
_entity_poly.entity_id
_entity_poly.type
_entity_poly.pdbx_seq_one_letter_code
_entity_poly.pdbx_strand_id
1 'polypeptide(L)'
;MGKEKNTDMWVHDLLTSANIKHEADGSDIKEINEALKTASKRNTGKVGKPEFICVVKDFLIVIEDKASISKHIKLDENDVISLEVKDVTDYAVNGAYFYGKHLFDNTSYKKIIAFGVSGNSKKHKITPLFIDGTEYCRILPDVESFISFNEMNIDEYYIKEVLKENTNEEKELSEILKDAAILHEDLRNYGNLKDIDKPLIVSGILLALREMEYKNFSVDNLTGDDTKTDGTKIYEAIKTNLDRSNVKPETKKDKLLHQFSIIKDTAILNEKNGILGMTPLKYFTIFLKDKLYDSIRFNNSSEDYLGRFYGEFMSYSGGDGQTLGIVLTPKHITDLFCKLADLKDDDIVLDPCCGTGGFLISAMHEMVQKIKESNIGENSKQNKIKNIKQKQLHGIELQPYMFTIATTNMILRGANYIKFK
;
A
#
# COMPACT_ATOMS: atom_id res chain seq x y z
N MET A 1 -16.42 -25.94 -34.15
CA MET A 1 -15.26 -26.43 -33.35
C MET A 1 -14.05 -25.50 -33.36
N GLY A 2 -13.66 -24.81 -34.44
CA GLY A 2 -12.41 -24.01 -34.46
C GLY A 2 -12.45 -22.67 -33.70
N LYS A 3 -13.62 -22.05 -33.45
CA LYS A 3 -13.69 -20.72 -32.83
C LYS A 3 -13.71 -20.77 -31.31
N GLU A 4 -14.32 -21.75 -30.68
CA GLU A 4 -14.30 -21.95 -29.22
C GLU A 4 -12.87 -22.27 -28.74
N LYS A 5 -12.17 -23.21 -29.40
CA LYS A 5 -10.76 -23.52 -29.08
C LYS A 5 -9.83 -22.30 -29.08
N ASN A 6 -10.10 -21.28 -29.90
CA ASN A 6 -9.31 -20.06 -29.89
C ASN A 6 -9.59 -19.18 -28.66
N THR A 7 -10.83 -19.22 -28.15
CA THR A 7 -11.20 -18.51 -26.91
C THR A 7 -10.58 -19.22 -25.72
N ASP A 8 -10.68 -20.55 -25.65
CA ASP A 8 -10.08 -21.37 -24.60
C ASP A 8 -8.56 -21.10 -24.51
N MET A 9 -7.83 -21.11 -25.65
CA MET A 9 -6.39 -20.81 -25.67
C MET A 9 -6.11 -19.38 -25.17
N TRP A 10 -6.89 -18.42 -25.59
CA TRP A 10 -6.72 -17.03 -25.15
C TRP A 10 -6.98 -16.88 -23.64
N VAL A 11 -7.99 -17.53 -23.08
CA VAL A 11 -8.26 -17.55 -21.62
C VAL A 11 -7.13 -18.25 -20.88
N HIS A 12 -6.62 -19.37 -21.40
CA HIS A 12 -5.44 -20.04 -20.87
C HIS A 12 -4.22 -19.10 -20.79
N ASP A 13 -3.96 -18.34 -21.87
CA ASP A 13 -2.84 -17.38 -21.92
C ASP A 13 -3.03 -16.25 -20.89
N LEU A 14 -4.26 -15.76 -20.69
CA LEU A 14 -4.56 -14.76 -19.68
C LEU A 14 -4.33 -15.28 -18.26
N LEU A 15 -4.74 -16.52 -17.95
CA LEU A 15 -4.52 -17.14 -16.64
C LEU A 15 -3.04 -17.37 -16.38
N THR A 16 -2.32 -17.84 -17.39
CA THR A 16 -0.88 -18.04 -17.31
C THR A 16 -0.14 -16.72 -17.10
N SER A 17 -0.52 -15.67 -17.82
CA SER A 17 0.05 -14.32 -17.66
C SER A 17 -0.23 -13.70 -16.29
N ALA A 18 -1.36 -14.07 -15.68
CA ALA A 18 -1.72 -13.67 -14.31
C ALA A 18 -1.04 -14.54 -13.23
N ASN A 19 -0.24 -15.54 -13.62
CA ASN A 19 0.38 -16.51 -12.72
C ASN A 19 -0.64 -17.30 -11.87
N ILE A 20 -1.77 -17.70 -12.50
CA ILE A 20 -2.81 -18.52 -11.87
C ILE A 20 -2.68 -19.96 -12.36
N LYS A 21 -2.42 -20.90 -11.43
CA LYS A 21 -2.47 -22.33 -11.73
C LYS A 21 -3.90 -22.75 -12.00
N HIS A 22 -4.15 -23.39 -13.13
CA HIS A 22 -5.49 -23.75 -13.57
C HIS A 22 -5.52 -25.13 -14.25
N GLU A 23 -6.69 -25.73 -14.27
CA GLU A 23 -6.96 -27.02 -14.88
C GLU A 23 -8.16 -26.87 -15.85
N ALA A 24 -8.07 -27.53 -16.97
CA ALA A 24 -9.14 -27.56 -17.98
C ALA A 24 -9.98 -28.84 -17.85
N ASP A 25 -11.27 -28.74 -18.14
CA ASP A 25 -12.20 -29.88 -18.17
C ASP A 25 -12.43 -30.61 -16.82
N GLY A 26 -12.02 -30.03 -15.69
CA GLY A 26 -12.16 -30.64 -14.36
C GLY A 26 -11.15 -30.10 -13.35
N SER A 27 -10.85 -30.89 -12.32
CA SER A 27 -9.89 -30.53 -11.25
C SER A 27 -9.18 -31.77 -10.71
N ASP A 28 -7.91 -31.62 -10.27
CA ASP A 28 -7.20 -32.65 -9.54
C ASP A 28 -7.72 -32.82 -8.09
N ILE A 29 -8.53 -31.87 -7.62
CA ILE A 29 -9.11 -31.89 -6.28
C ILE A 29 -10.31 -32.83 -6.24
N LYS A 30 -10.21 -33.91 -5.44
CA LYS A 30 -11.21 -34.96 -5.36
C LYS A 30 -12.60 -34.44 -5.02
N GLU A 31 -12.74 -33.52 -4.08
CA GLU A 31 -14.00 -32.92 -3.65
C GLU A 31 -14.72 -32.21 -4.82
N ILE A 32 -13.99 -31.42 -5.59
CA ILE A 32 -14.49 -30.71 -6.76
C ILE A 32 -14.97 -31.69 -7.84
N ASN A 33 -14.16 -32.72 -8.12
CA ASN A 33 -14.52 -33.73 -9.11
C ASN A 33 -15.75 -34.56 -8.70
N GLU A 34 -15.90 -34.88 -7.41
CA GLU A 34 -17.11 -35.56 -6.92
C GLU A 34 -18.35 -34.67 -7.10
N ALA A 35 -18.26 -33.38 -6.77
CA ALA A 35 -19.35 -32.45 -6.99
C ALA A 35 -19.71 -32.32 -8.48
N LEU A 36 -18.73 -32.27 -9.38
CA LEU A 36 -18.97 -32.15 -10.82
C LEU A 36 -19.68 -33.38 -11.42
N LYS A 37 -19.65 -34.56 -10.80
CA LYS A 37 -20.38 -35.73 -11.29
C LYS A 37 -21.90 -35.52 -11.43
N THR A 38 -22.45 -34.61 -10.64
CA THR A 38 -23.87 -34.26 -10.63
C THR A 38 -24.18 -32.91 -11.32
N ALA A 39 -23.14 -32.17 -11.80
CA ALA A 39 -23.27 -30.86 -12.39
C ALA A 39 -23.58 -30.90 -13.91
N SER A 40 -24.67 -31.54 -14.31
CA SER A 40 -25.05 -31.65 -15.73
C SER A 40 -25.90 -30.47 -16.19
N LYS A 41 -25.39 -29.56 -17.00
CA LYS A 41 -26.15 -28.44 -17.61
C LYS A 41 -27.42 -28.87 -18.35
N ARG A 42 -27.44 -30.07 -18.88
CA ARG A 42 -28.57 -30.61 -19.69
C ARG A 42 -29.39 -31.66 -18.97
N ASN A 43 -29.22 -31.86 -17.67
CA ASN A 43 -29.85 -32.91 -16.87
C ASN A 43 -29.71 -34.32 -17.47
N THR A 44 -28.61 -34.59 -18.20
CA THR A 44 -28.36 -35.86 -18.86
C THR A 44 -27.63 -36.86 -17.99
N GLY A 45 -27.35 -36.56 -16.72
CA GLY A 45 -26.53 -37.38 -15.84
C GLY A 45 -25.03 -37.44 -16.20
N LYS A 46 -24.58 -36.67 -17.19
CA LYS A 46 -23.16 -36.59 -17.54
C LYS A 46 -22.44 -35.68 -16.56
N VAL A 47 -21.15 -35.95 -16.37
CA VAL A 47 -20.23 -35.12 -15.55
C VAL A 47 -20.19 -33.70 -16.09
N GLY A 48 -20.31 -32.73 -15.22
CA GLY A 48 -20.13 -31.32 -15.56
C GLY A 48 -18.67 -31.03 -15.89
N LYS A 49 -18.45 -30.19 -16.90
CA LYS A 49 -17.11 -29.81 -17.37
C LYS A 49 -17.11 -28.31 -17.59
N PRO A 50 -16.73 -27.49 -16.59
CA PRO A 50 -16.40 -26.09 -16.82
C PRO A 50 -15.10 -25.99 -17.62
N GLU A 51 -14.93 -24.93 -18.40
CA GLU A 51 -13.75 -24.77 -19.26
C GLU A 51 -12.46 -24.69 -18.42
N PHE A 52 -12.46 -23.92 -17.30
CA PHE A 52 -11.34 -23.89 -16.37
C PHE A 52 -11.83 -23.86 -14.92
N ILE A 53 -11.00 -24.49 -14.05
CA ILE A 53 -11.13 -24.42 -12.60
C ILE A 53 -9.76 -24.04 -12.02
N CYS A 54 -9.78 -23.12 -11.05
CA CYS A 54 -8.59 -22.68 -10.33
C CYS A 54 -8.91 -22.61 -8.83
N VAL A 55 -7.94 -22.95 -8.01
CA VAL A 55 -7.99 -22.67 -6.57
C VAL A 55 -6.87 -21.68 -6.25
N VAL A 56 -7.25 -20.53 -5.71
CA VAL A 56 -6.34 -19.47 -5.32
C VAL A 56 -6.62 -19.13 -3.86
N LYS A 57 -5.71 -19.48 -2.96
CA LYS A 57 -5.93 -19.43 -1.51
C LYS A 57 -7.19 -20.21 -1.10
N ASP A 58 -8.16 -19.50 -0.50
CA ASP A 58 -9.47 -20.07 -0.09
C ASP A 58 -10.59 -19.77 -1.11
N PHE A 59 -10.23 -19.22 -2.27
CA PHE A 59 -11.18 -18.96 -3.36
C PHE A 59 -11.17 -20.09 -4.37
N LEU A 60 -12.37 -20.51 -4.75
CA LEU A 60 -12.59 -21.36 -5.92
C LEU A 60 -13.02 -20.49 -7.11
N ILE A 61 -12.27 -20.57 -8.19
CA ILE A 61 -12.53 -19.85 -9.44
C ILE A 61 -13.05 -20.85 -10.48
N VAL A 62 -14.14 -20.49 -11.14
CA VAL A 62 -14.78 -21.30 -12.21
C VAL A 62 -14.97 -20.42 -13.42
N ILE A 63 -14.54 -20.89 -14.58
CA ILE A 63 -14.61 -20.11 -15.82
C ILE A 63 -15.38 -20.88 -16.89
N GLU A 64 -16.32 -20.18 -17.53
CA GLU A 64 -17.01 -20.58 -18.74
C GLU A 64 -16.78 -19.56 -19.82
N ASP A 65 -16.44 -20.03 -21.01
CA ASP A 65 -16.23 -19.14 -22.12
C ASP A 65 -17.14 -19.42 -23.34
N LYS A 66 -17.29 -18.44 -24.19
CA LYS A 66 -18.00 -18.50 -25.47
C LYS A 66 -17.31 -17.65 -26.53
N ALA A 67 -17.16 -18.19 -27.71
CA ALA A 67 -16.49 -17.50 -28.81
C ALA A 67 -17.16 -16.19 -29.27
N SER A 68 -18.44 -16.00 -28.98
CA SER A 68 -19.19 -14.81 -29.41
C SER A 68 -19.62 -13.94 -28.23
N ILE A 69 -19.35 -12.64 -28.32
CA ILE A 69 -19.82 -11.65 -27.34
C ILE A 69 -21.37 -11.61 -27.23
N SER A 70 -22.09 -11.94 -28.31
CA SER A 70 -23.55 -12.01 -28.28
C SER A 70 -24.08 -13.15 -27.39
N LYS A 71 -23.21 -14.07 -26.99
CA LYS A 71 -23.50 -15.17 -26.06
C LYS A 71 -22.83 -14.96 -24.70
N HIS A 72 -22.79 -13.71 -24.24
CA HIS A 72 -22.15 -13.37 -22.97
C HIS A 72 -23.06 -13.66 -21.78
N ILE A 73 -24.23 -13.04 -21.72
CA ILE A 73 -25.18 -13.15 -20.61
C ILE A 73 -26.64 -13.16 -21.17
N LYS A 74 -27.48 -13.91 -20.50
CA LYS A 74 -28.93 -13.89 -20.71
C LYS A 74 -29.66 -13.72 -19.38
N LEU A 75 -30.47 -12.70 -19.29
CA LEU A 75 -31.35 -12.43 -18.15
C LEU A 75 -32.75 -12.95 -18.43
N ASP A 76 -33.49 -13.26 -17.37
CA ASP A 76 -34.93 -13.59 -17.42
C ASP A 76 -35.81 -12.34 -17.40
N GLU A 77 -37.12 -12.52 -17.22
CA GLU A 77 -38.11 -11.45 -17.18
C GLU A 77 -37.99 -10.52 -15.96
N ASN A 78 -37.25 -10.95 -14.94
CA ASN A 78 -37.01 -10.20 -13.70
C ASN A 78 -35.60 -9.59 -13.64
N ASP A 79 -34.90 -9.52 -14.78
CA ASP A 79 -33.51 -9.07 -14.87
C ASP A 79 -32.48 -9.89 -14.03
N VAL A 80 -32.80 -11.18 -13.77
CA VAL A 80 -31.93 -12.13 -13.08
C VAL A 80 -31.25 -13.05 -14.10
N ILE A 81 -30.06 -13.56 -13.78
CA ILE A 81 -29.37 -14.51 -14.66
C ILE A 81 -30.21 -15.78 -14.84
N SER A 82 -30.64 -16.04 -16.06
CA SER A 82 -31.46 -17.22 -16.40
C SER A 82 -30.70 -18.51 -16.12
N LEU A 83 -31.37 -19.46 -15.45
CA LEU A 83 -30.89 -20.83 -15.23
C LEU A 83 -31.59 -21.86 -16.10
N GLU A 84 -32.29 -21.43 -17.13
CA GLU A 84 -32.86 -22.36 -18.12
C GLU A 84 -31.75 -23.17 -18.81
N VAL A 85 -32.01 -24.44 -19.06
CA VAL A 85 -31.03 -25.38 -19.65
C VAL A 85 -30.40 -24.85 -20.94
N LYS A 86 -31.19 -24.18 -21.77
CA LYS A 86 -30.71 -23.56 -23.01
C LYS A 86 -29.72 -22.42 -22.71
N ASP A 87 -30.10 -21.53 -21.77
CA ASP A 87 -29.30 -20.34 -21.47
C ASP A 87 -28.01 -20.69 -20.74
N VAL A 88 -28.06 -21.62 -19.79
CA VAL A 88 -26.87 -22.17 -19.11
C VAL A 88 -25.87 -22.82 -20.10
N THR A 89 -26.42 -23.42 -21.20
CA THR A 89 -25.57 -24.04 -22.21
C THR A 89 -24.99 -23.01 -23.19
N ASP A 90 -25.78 -22.02 -23.57
CA ASP A 90 -25.50 -21.11 -24.67
C ASP A 90 -24.75 -19.85 -24.26
N TYR A 91 -24.82 -19.39 -23.00
CA TYR A 91 -24.25 -18.13 -22.52
C TYR A 91 -23.18 -18.38 -21.48
N ALA A 92 -22.05 -17.60 -21.58
CA ALA A 92 -20.88 -17.75 -20.74
C ALA A 92 -21.20 -17.49 -19.25
N VAL A 93 -21.79 -16.34 -18.94
CA VAL A 93 -22.12 -15.95 -17.56
C VAL A 93 -23.12 -16.92 -16.91
N ASN A 94 -24.14 -17.38 -17.66
CA ASN A 94 -25.15 -18.31 -17.17
C ASN A 94 -24.54 -19.69 -16.86
N GLY A 95 -23.61 -20.16 -17.71
CA GLY A 95 -22.88 -21.39 -17.49
C GLY A 95 -21.93 -21.32 -16.28
N ALA A 96 -21.22 -20.21 -16.13
CA ALA A 96 -20.35 -19.95 -15.00
C ALA A 96 -21.13 -19.89 -13.67
N TYR A 97 -22.27 -19.19 -13.66
CA TYR A 97 -23.17 -19.13 -12.50
C TYR A 97 -23.70 -20.51 -12.12
N PHE A 98 -24.16 -21.30 -13.08
CA PHE A 98 -24.62 -22.66 -12.85
C PHE A 98 -23.56 -23.53 -12.14
N TYR A 99 -22.34 -23.57 -12.66
CA TYR A 99 -21.28 -24.35 -12.06
C TYR A 99 -20.84 -23.80 -10.70
N GLY A 100 -20.71 -22.49 -10.58
CA GLY A 100 -20.32 -21.85 -9.32
C GLY A 100 -21.34 -22.14 -8.21
N LYS A 101 -22.64 -22.01 -8.48
CA LYS A 101 -23.72 -22.34 -7.53
C LYS A 101 -23.69 -23.83 -7.15
N HIS A 102 -23.54 -24.71 -8.14
CA HIS A 102 -23.47 -26.14 -7.89
C HIS A 102 -22.29 -26.52 -7.00
N LEU A 103 -21.11 -25.95 -7.26
CA LEU A 103 -19.93 -26.19 -6.45
C LEU A 103 -20.04 -25.57 -5.06
N PHE A 104 -20.68 -24.42 -4.92
CA PHE A 104 -20.95 -23.83 -3.59
C PHE A 104 -21.80 -24.77 -2.73
N ASP A 105 -22.86 -25.34 -3.31
CA ASP A 105 -23.79 -26.21 -2.61
C ASP A 105 -23.19 -27.59 -2.26
N ASN A 106 -22.23 -28.09 -3.07
CA ASN A 106 -21.72 -29.45 -3.00
C ASN A 106 -20.24 -29.58 -2.59
N THR A 107 -19.58 -28.48 -2.19
CA THR A 107 -18.20 -28.48 -1.70
C THR A 107 -18.04 -27.66 -0.43
N SER A 108 -16.87 -27.78 0.20
CA SER A 108 -16.48 -26.96 1.36
C SER A 108 -16.13 -25.51 0.99
N TYR A 109 -15.92 -25.22 -0.29
CA TYR A 109 -15.58 -23.88 -0.75
C TYR A 109 -16.78 -22.94 -0.63
N LYS A 110 -16.60 -21.84 0.14
CA LYS A 110 -17.65 -20.82 0.40
C LYS A 110 -17.31 -19.44 -0.18
N LYS A 111 -16.14 -19.29 -0.79
CA LYS A 111 -15.76 -18.11 -1.56
C LYS A 111 -15.57 -18.53 -3.01
N ILE A 112 -16.60 -18.39 -3.81
CA ILE A 112 -16.55 -18.77 -5.22
C ILE A 112 -16.68 -17.54 -6.10
N ILE A 113 -15.72 -17.38 -7.03
CA ILE A 113 -15.78 -16.36 -8.09
C ILE A 113 -15.94 -17.10 -9.41
N ALA A 114 -17.11 -16.95 -10.03
CA ALA A 114 -17.35 -17.51 -11.35
C ALA A 114 -17.18 -16.45 -12.43
N PHE A 115 -16.60 -16.81 -13.58
CA PHE A 115 -16.34 -15.89 -14.68
C PHE A 115 -17.05 -16.35 -15.94
N GLY A 116 -17.89 -15.47 -16.51
CA GLY A 116 -18.31 -15.59 -17.89
C GLY A 116 -17.37 -14.83 -18.80
N VAL A 117 -16.73 -15.53 -19.73
CA VAL A 117 -15.83 -14.95 -20.71
C VAL A 117 -16.42 -15.09 -22.10
N SER A 118 -16.38 -14.04 -22.92
CA SER A 118 -16.84 -14.14 -24.31
C SER A 118 -16.02 -13.30 -25.27
N GLY A 119 -15.80 -13.81 -26.48
CA GLY A 119 -15.06 -13.11 -27.53
C GLY A 119 -13.65 -13.65 -27.74
N ASN A 120 -12.69 -12.75 -27.98
CA ASN A 120 -11.29 -13.08 -28.29
C ASN A 120 -10.36 -11.92 -27.87
N SER A 121 -9.05 -12.07 -28.09
CA SER A 121 -8.04 -11.07 -27.72
C SER A 121 -8.25 -9.66 -28.28
N LYS A 122 -9.01 -9.49 -29.36
CA LYS A 122 -9.29 -8.18 -29.97
C LYS A 122 -10.54 -7.52 -29.42
N LYS A 123 -11.56 -8.32 -29.09
CA LYS A 123 -12.83 -7.84 -28.58
C LYS A 123 -13.42 -8.90 -27.67
N HIS A 124 -13.58 -8.58 -26.41
CA HIS A 124 -14.03 -9.54 -25.39
C HIS A 124 -14.83 -8.87 -24.28
N LYS A 125 -15.37 -9.72 -23.42
CA LYS A 125 -16.02 -9.37 -22.18
C LYS A 125 -15.69 -10.42 -21.13
N ILE A 126 -15.26 -10.01 -19.94
CA ILE A 126 -14.99 -10.88 -18.79
C ILE A 126 -15.78 -10.33 -17.61
N THR A 127 -16.83 -11.06 -17.21
CA THR A 127 -17.68 -10.65 -16.09
C THR A 127 -17.50 -11.61 -14.92
N PRO A 128 -16.96 -11.15 -13.79
CA PRO A 128 -16.89 -11.93 -12.56
C PRO A 128 -18.22 -11.89 -11.81
N LEU A 129 -18.56 -13.02 -11.16
CA LEU A 129 -19.72 -13.23 -10.32
C LEU A 129 -19.26 -13.74 -8.96
N PHE A 130 -19.68 -13.13 -7.87
CA PHE A 130 -19.43 -13.68 -6.56
C PHE A 130 -20.64 -14.47 -6.05
N ILE A 131 -20.38 -15.69 -5.57
CA ILE A 131 -21.39 -16.62 -5.09
C ILE A 131 -21.18 -16.83 -3.60
N ASP A 132 -22.15 -16.42 -2.79
CA ASP A 132 -22.12 -16.44 -1.32
C ASP A 132 -23.24 -17.29 -0.69
N GLY A 133 -23.93 -18.08 -1.50
CA GLY A 133 -25.04 -18.94 -1.06
C GLY A 133 -26.36 -18.21 -0.86
N THR A 134 -26.45 -16.92 -1.17
CA THR A 134 -27.73 -16.22 -1.28
C THR A 134 -28.51 -16.71 -2.51
N GLU A 135 -29.79 -16.39 -2.59
CA GLU A 135 -30.65 -16.82 -3.72
C GLU A 135 -30.13 -16.30 -5.06
N TYR A 136 -29.44 -15.15 -5.04
CA TYR A 136 -28.88 -14.49 -6.24
C TYR A 136 -27.38 -14.30 -6.09
N CYS A 137 -26.62 -14.51 -7.18
CA CYS A 137 -25.22 -14.13 -7.21
C CYS A 137 -25.04 -12.61 -7.38
N ARG A 138 -23.90 -12.10 -6.92
CA ARG A 138 -23.51 -10.70 -7.18
C ARG A 138 -22.71 -10.60 -8.46
N ILE A 139 -23.24 -9.88 -9.46
CA ILE A 139 -22.50 -9.52 -10.66
C ILE A 139 -21.55 -8.39 -10.28
N LEU A 140 -20.26 -8.59 -10.54
CA LEU A 140 -19.21 -7.60 -10.28
C LEU A 140 -18.84 -6.85 -11.57
N PRO A 141 -18.14 -5.70 -11.48
CA PRO A 141 -17.71 -4.97 -12.66
C PRO A 141 -16.85 -5.81 -13.60
N ASP A 142 -17.06 -5.64 -14.91
CA ASP A 142 -16.27 -6.31 -15.94
C ASP A 142 -14.77 -6.01 -15.76
N VAL A 143 -13.93 -6.99 -16.06
CA VAL A 143 -12.47 -6.88 -15.96
C VAL A 143 -11.80 -7.17 -17.30
N GLU A 144 -10.58 -6.66 -17.50
CA GLU A 144 -9.82 -6.86 -18.74
C GLU A 144 -8.87 -8.08 -18.68
N SER A 145 -8.57 -8.58 -17.48
CA SER A 145 -7.63 -9.68 -17.25
C SER A 145 -7.87 -10.36 -15.91
N PHE A 146 -7.11 -11.45 -15.64
CA PHE A 146 -7.18 -12.17 -14.36
C PHE A 146 -6.12 -11.74 -13.34
N ILE A 147 -5.37 -10.65 -13.57
CA ILE A 147 -4.27 -10.22 -12.68
C ILE A 147 -4.76 -9.93 -11.25
N SER A 148 -5.97 -9.39 -11.09
CA SER A 148 -6.56 -9.12 -9.78
C SER A 148 -6.96 -10.38 -9.00
N PHE A 149 -6.87 -11.56 -9.60
CA PHE A 149 -7.34 -12.82 -9.02
C PHE A 149 -6.24 -13.83 -8.72
N ASN A 150 -4.97 -13.43 -8.79
CA ASN A 150 -3.84 -14.25 -8.38
C ASN A 150 -3.66 -14.25 -6.84
N GLU A 151 -2.74 -15.07 -6.33
CA GLU A 151 -2.47 -15.18 -4.89
C GLU A 151 -2.09 -13.85 -4.21
N MET A 152 -1.52 -12.90 -4.94
CA MET A 152 -1.11 -11.60 -4.38
C MET A 152 -2.29 -10.62 -4.23
N ASN A 153 -3.24 -10.66 -5.16
CA ASN A 153 -4.22 -9.59 -5.34
C ASN A 153 -5.67 -9.98 -4.98
N ILE A 154 -5.99 -11.28 -4.90
CA ILE A 154 -7.39 -11.75 -4.78
C ILE A 154 -8.07 -11.28 -3.49
N ASP A 155 -7.34 -11.20 -2.38
CA ASP A 155 -7.90 -10.73 -1.10
C ASP A 155 -8.27 -9.24 -1.18
N GLU A 156 -7.41 -8.43 -1.81
CA GLU A 156 -7.68 -7.00 -2.02
C GLU A 156 -8.90 -6.80 -2.92
N TYR A 157 -8.99 -7.54 -4.02
CA TYR A 157 -10.17 -7.52 -4.90
C TYR A 157 -11.44 -7.90 -4.13
N TYR A 158 -11.39 -8.95 -3.32
CA TYR A 158 -12.52 -9.39 -2.51
C TYR A 158 -12.97 -8.32 -1.51
N ILE A 159 -12.05 -7.69 -0.80
CA ILE A 159 -12.35 -6.61 0.15
C ILE A 159 -13.01 -5.42 -0.57
N LYS A 160 -12.43 -4.97 -1.68
CA LYS A 160 -12.88 -3.78 -2.41
C LYS A 160 -14.18 -4.02 -3.19
N GLU A 161 -14.25 -5.08 -3.97
CA GLU A 161 -15.33 -5.27 -4.93
C GLU A 161 -16.48 -6.10 -4.38
N VAL A 162 -16.21 -7.03 -3.48
CA VAL A 162 -17.25 -7.89 -2.90
C VAL A 162 -17.75 -7.35 -1.57
N LEU A 163 -16.87 -7.05 -0.62
CA LEU A 163 -17.27 -6.52 0.69
C LEU A 163 -17.59 -5.04 0.65
N LYS A 164 -17.12 -4.31 -0.36
CA LYS A 164 -17.23 -2.85 -0.46
C LYS A 164 -16.61 -2.13 0.74
N GLU A 165 -15.57 -2.70 1.28
CA GLU A 165 -14.81 -2.15 2.39
C GLU A 165 -13.47 -1.58 1.89
N ASN A 166 -12.91 -0.64 2.67
CA ASN A 166 -11.53 -0.19 2.47
C ASN A 166 -10.57 -1.30 2.85
N THR A 167 -9.47 -1.40 2.14
CA THR A 167 -8.37 -2.30 2.51
C THR A 167 -7.78 -1.89 3.86
N ASN A 168 -7.05 -2.80 4.50
CA ASN A 168 -6.36 -2.46 5.75
C ASN A 168 -5.40 -1.29 5.55
N GLU A 169 -4.68 -1.24 4.42
CA GLU A 169 -3.80 -0.12 4.07
C GLU A 169 -4.55 1.21 3.93
N GLU A 170 -5.74 1.21 3.30
CA GLU A 170 -6.57 2.41 3.18
C GLU A 170 -7.17 2.84 4.52
N LYS A 171 -7.54 1.88 5.39
CA LYS A 171 -7.98 2.16 6.77
C LYS A 171 -6.85 2.76 7.59
N GLU A 172 -5.66 2.15 7.57
CA GLU A 172 -4.47 2.65 8.25
C GLU A 172 -4.09 4.05 7.76
N LEU A 173 -4.11 4.29 6.46
CA LEU A 173 -3.85 5.61 5.90
C LEU A 173 -4.88 6.64 6.36
N SER A 174 -6.16 6.31 6.35
CA SER A 174 -7.23 7.21 6.82
C SER A 174 -7.05 7.57 8.30
N GLU A 175 -6.61 6.63 9.13
CA GLU A 175 -6.30 6.87 10.54
C GLU A 175 -5.09 7.80 10.70
N ILE A 176 -4.01 7.57 9.96
CA ILE A 176 -2.81 8.41 9.98
C ILE A 176 -3.14 9.86 9.57
N LEU A 177 -3.98 10.06 8.56
CA LEU A 177 -4.39 11.42 8.15
C LEU A 177 -5.26 12.11 9.21
N LYS A 178 -6.16 11.38 9.89
CA LYS A 178 -6.92 11.91 11.04
C LYS A 178 -6.01 12.28 12.20
N ASP A 179 -5.06 11.41 12.53
CA ASP A 179 -4.09 11.66 13.60
C ASP A 179 -3.17 12.84 13.24
N ALA A 180 -2.82 13.03 11.97
CA ALA A 180 -2.10 14.21 11.51
C ALA A 180 -2.89 15.51 11.74
N ALA A 181 -4.20 15.50 11.41
CA ALA A 181 -5.07 16.65 11.63
C ALA A 181 -5.18 17.01 13.12
N ILE A 182 -5.38 16.00 13.98
CA ILE A 182 -5.44 16.18 15.44
C ILE A 182 -4.12 16.77 15.95
N LEU A 183 -2.98 16.18 15.59
CA LEU A 183 -1.69 16.67 16.04
C LEU A 183 -1.38 18.08 15.52
N HIS A 184 -1.83 18.41 14.29
CA HIS A 184 -1.66 19.76 13.74
C HIS A 184 -2.35 20.81 14.63
N GLU A 185 -3.60 20.56 15.07
CA GLU A 185 -4.34 21.42 15.97
C GLU A 185 -3.73 21.45 17.38
N ASP A 186 -3.29 20.31 17.90
CA ASP A 186 -2.67 20.23 19.22
C ASP A 186 -1.33 20.99 19.29
N LEU A 187 -0.52 20.92 18.24
CA LEU A 187 0.73 21.70 18.10
C LEU A 187 0.44 23.21 18.10
N ARG A 188 -0.71 23.65 17.53
CA ARG A 188 -1.16 25.03 17.59
C ARG A 188 -1.65 25.39 18.99
N ASN A 189 -2.54 24.58 19.54
CA ASN A 189 -3.27 24.90 20.77
C ASN A 189 -2.39 24.81 22.03
N TYR A 190 -1.54 23.80 22.11
CA TYR A 190 -0.68 23.55 23.26
C TYR A 190 0.76 24.02 23.08
N GLY A 191 1.25 24.03 21.84
CA GLY A 191 2.61 24.46 21.53
C GLY A 191 2.73 25.91 21.08
N ASN A 192 1.60 26.56 20.73
CA ASN A 192 1.56 27.90 20.12
C ASN A 192 2.52 28.03 18.91
N LEU A 193 2.62 26.97 18.12
CA LEU A 193 3.55 26.87 17.01
C LEU A 193 2.96 27.43 15.71
N LYS A 194 3.79 28.14 14.96
CA LYS A 194 3.45 28.52 13.58
C LYS A 194 3.47 27.26 12.69
N ASP A 195 2.68 27.31 11.62
CA ASP A 195 2.55 26.16 10.72
C ASP A 195 3.89 25.68 10.12
N ILE A 196 4.80 26.61 9.83
CA ILE A 196 6.15 26.30 9.32
C ILE A 196 7.04 25.54 10.34
N ASP A 197 6.78 25.73 11.64
CA ASP A 197 7.60 25.14 12.71
C ASP A 197 7.12 23.74 13.10
N LYS A 198 5.82 23.45 12.90
CA LYS A 198 5.20 22.16 13.28
C LYS A 198 5.90 20.95 12.67
N PRO A 199 6.22 20.91 11.35
CA PRO A 199 6.95 19.79 10.77
C PRO A 199 8.35 19.58 11.36
N LEU A 200 9.01 20.63 11.84
CA LEU A 200 10.31 20.53 12.51
C LEU A 200 10.20 19.84 13.86
N ILE A 201 9.17 20.19 14.65
CA ILE A 201 8.89 19.53 15.93
C ILE A 201 8.64 18.04 15.71
N VAL A 202 7.75 17.70 14.78
CA VAL A 202 7.43 16.30 14.42
C VAL A 202 8.71 15.55 14.00
N SER A 203 9.50 16.13 13.08
CA SER A 203 10.74 15.54 12.58
C SER A 203 11.75 15.30 13.70
N GLY A 204 11.92 16.27 14.58
CA GLY A 204 12.85 16.16 15.71
C GLY A 204 12.43 15.08 16.71
N ILE A 205 11.15 15.02 17.06
CA ILE A 205 10.65 13.98 17.96
C ILE A 205 10.81 12.58 17.34
N LEU A 206 10.51 12.39 16.04
CA LEU A 206 10.70 11.10 15.38
C LEU A 206 12.18 10.65 15.35
N LEU A 207 13.11 11.57 15.16
CA LEU A 207 14.55 11.27 15.28
C LEU A 207 14.93 10.88 16.72
N ALA A 208 14.37 11.55 17.73
CA ALA A 208 14.60 11.19 19.12
C ALA A 208 14.00 9.81 19.47
N LEU A 209 12.78 9.52 19.01
CA LEU A 209 12.14 8.21 19.19
C LEU A 209 12.97 7.07 18.62
N ARG A 210 13.67 7.28 17.51
CA ARG A 210 14.57 6.27 16.94
C ARG A 210 15.71 5.90 17.90
N GLU A 211 16.13 6.79 18.76
CA GLU A 211 17.18 6.51 19.78
C GLU A 211 16.70 5.59 20.91
N MET A 212 15.39 5.31 21.00
CA MET A 212 14.87 4.29 21.91
C MET A 212 15.39 2.89 21.54
N GLU A 213 15.60 2.59 20.26
CA GLU A 213 16.15 1.31 19.79
C GLU A 213 17.57 1.06 20.34
N TYR A 214 18.29 2.10 20.60
CA TYR A 214 19.68 2.07 21.11
C TYR A 214 19.77 2.38 22.60
N LYS A 215 18.63 2.50 23.30
CA LYS A 215 18.53 2.83 24.74
C LYS A 215 19.14 4.19 25.12
N ASN A 216 19.24 5.12 24.17
CA ASN A 216 19.75 6.47 24.40
C ASN A 216 18.63 7.49 24.70
N PHE A 217 17.38 7.11 24.52
CA PHE A 217 16.22 7.95 24.79
C PHE A 217 15.08 7.12 25.38
N SER A 218 14.30 7.69 26.27
CA SER A 218 13.04 7.14 26.78
C SER A 218 12.04 8.25 26.99
N VAL A 219 10.79 8.01 26.60
CA VAL A 219 9.67 8.93 26.83
C VAL A 219 9.41 9.14 28.33
N ASP A 220 9.69 8.14 29.16
CA ASP A 220 9.54 8.21 30.61
C ASP A 220 10.48 9.23 31.26
N ASN A 221 11.60 9.52 30.61
CA ASN A 221 12.57 10.52 31.06
C ASN A 221 12.09 11.96 30.85
N LEU A 222 10.99 12.17 30.11
CA LEU A 222 10.39 13.49 29.93
C LEU A 222 9.53 13.83 31.14
N THR A 223 10.08 14.52 32.10
CA THR A 223 9.50 14.79 33.43
C THR A 223 9.06 16.23 33.63
N GLY A 224 9.41 17.11 32.68
CA GLY A 224 9.18 18.54 32.80
C GLY A 224 10.06 19.19 33.90
N ASP A 225 11.33 18.76 33.98
CA ASP A 225 12.34 19.29 34.88
C ASP A 225 12.83 20.67 34.44
N ASP A 226 12.98 21.60 35.38
CA ASP A 226 13.45 22.94 35.08
C ASP A 226 14.99 22.98 34.81
N THR A 227 15.74 22.04 35.38
CA THR A 227 17.21 21.99 35.24
C THR A 227 17.64 21.35 33.90
N LYS A 228 16.93 20.33 33.46
CA LYS A 228 17.13 19.68 32.17
C LYS A 228 15.78 19.47 31.52
N THR A 229 15.35 20.45 30.74
CA THR A 229 14.03 20.47 30.13
C THR A 229 13.80 19.28 29.19
N ASP A 230 12.55 18.93 28.94
CA ASP A 230 12.18 17.87 28.01
C ASP A 230 12.70 18.15 26.60
N GLY A 231 12.69 19.42 26.18
CA GLY A 231 13.28 19.84 24.91
C GLY A 231 14.78 19.63 24.82
N THR A 232 15.50 19.86 25.93
CA THR A 232 16.94 19.57 26.00
C THR A 232 17.21 18.06 25.83
N LYS A 233 16.40 17.21 26.49
CA LYS A 233 16.53 15.74 26.39
C LYS A 233 16.26 15.26 24.96
N ILE A 234 15.20 15.76 24.32
CA ILE A 234 14.86 15.46 22.92
C ILE A 234 15.97 15.95 21.99
N TYR A 235 16.46 17.17 22.17
CA TYR A 235 17.54 17.74 21.34
C TYR A 235 18.85 16.96 21.44
N GLU A 236 19.23 16.48 22.61
CA GLU A 236 20.40 15.61 22.80
C GLU A 236 20.20 14.26 22.08
N ALA A 237 19.00 13.69 22.12
CA ALA A 237 18.68 12.48 21.38
C ALA A 237 18.76 12.71 19.86
N ILE A 238 18.26 13.84 19.36
CA ILE A 238 18.41 14.24 17.95
C ILE A 238 19.90 14.32 17.57
N LYS A 239 20.70 14.99 18.38
CA LYS A 239 22.15 15.10 18.14
C LYS A 239 22.81 13.72 18.06
N THR A 240 22.51 12.84 19.01
CA THR A 240 23.01 11.46 19.03
C THR A 240 22.59 10.70 17.77
N ASN A 241 21.34 10.87 17.31
CA ASN A 241 20.84 10.24 16.08
C ASN A 241 21.59 10.74 14.84
N LEU A 242 21.81 12.06 14.71
CA LEU A 242 22.54 12.64 13.59
C LEU A 242 24.02 12.20 13.57
N ASP A 243 24.64 12.07 14.74
CA ASP A 243 26.01 11.53 14.87
C ASP A 243 26.07 10.07 14.41
N ARG A 244 25.15 9.24 14.86
CA ARG A 244 25.02 7.83 14.44
C ARG A 244 24.75 7.70 12.95
N SER A 245 23.90 8.57 12.40
CA SER A 245 23.57 8.60 10.98
C SER A 245 24.71 9.14 10.11
N ASN A 246 25.85 9.52 10.71
CA ASN A 246 27.05 9.98 10.03
C ASN A 246 26.78 11.10 9.01
N VAL A 247 25.94 12.07 9.38
CA VAL A 247 25.60 13.21 8.51
C VAL A 247 26.86 14.02 8.22
N LYS A 248 27.20 14.17 6.95
CA LYS A 248 28.42 14.86 6.48
C LYS A 248 28.09 15.90 5.40
N PRO A 249 28.83 17.01 5.26
CA PRO A 249 29.87 17.48 6.20
C PRO A 249 29.30 17.98 7.53
N GLU A 250 30.15 18.22 8.52
CA GLU A 250 29.76 18.70 9.87
C GLU A 250 28.88 19.95 9.81
N THR A 251 29.17 20.86 8.90
CA THR A 251 28.35 22.07 8.66
C THR A 251 26.89 21.80 8.33
N LYS A 252 26.56 20.64 7.75
CA LYS A 252 25.18 20.23 7.52
C LYS A 252 24.51 19.77 8.81
N LYS A 253 25.22 18.99 9.61
CA LYS A 253 24.74 18.58 10.94
C LYS A 253 24.47 19.80 11.81
N ASP A 254 25.34 20.78 11.79
CA ASP A 254 25.17 22.04 12.55
C ASP A 254 23.91 22.79 12.06
N LYS A 255 23.68 22.88 10.74
CA LYS A 255 22.46 23.49 10.18
C LYS A 255 21.20 22.76 10.62
N LEU A 256 21.19 21.42 10.60
CA LEU A 256 20.06 20.62 11.07
C LEU A 256 19.82 20.85 12.57
N LEU A 257 20.86 20.80 13.39
CA LEU A 257 20.78 21.06 14.82
C LEU A 257 20.26 22.47 15.12
N HIS A 258 20.66 23.46 14.32
CA HIS A 258 20.12 24.82 14.44
C HIS A 258 18.62 24.86 14.15
N GLN A 259 18.12 24.14 13.14
CA GLN A 259 16.66 24.07 12.87
C GLN A 259 15.91 23.39 14.02
N PHE A 260 16.47 22.35 14.61
CA PHE A 260 15.86 21.64 15.74
C PHE A 260 16.00 22.37 17.08
N SER A 261 16.78 23.46 17.18
CA SER A 261 16.94 24.22 18.45
C SER A 261 15.62 24.76 18.97
N ILE A 262 14.65 25.02 18.10
CA ILE A 262 13.29 25.43 18.44
C ILE A 262 12.65 24.53 19.50
N ILE A 263 12.98 23.23 19.53
CA ILE A 263 12.45 22.25 20.48
C ILE A 263 12.86 22.60 21.92
N LYS A 264 14.12 22.99 22.13
CA LYS A 264 14.65 23.33 23.45
C LYS A 264 14.48 24.79 23.81
N ASP A 265 14.43 25.69 22.79
CA ASP A 265 14.47 27.14 23.01
C ASP A 265 13.04 27.74 23.18
N THR A 266 11.98 27.00 22.85
CA THR A 266 10.59 27.46 22.99
C THR A 266 10.05 27.13 24.38
N ALA A 267 9.90 28.13 25.24
CA ALA A 267 9.51 27.97 26.66
C ALA A 267 8.18 27.20 26.81
N ILE A 268 7.13 27.60 26.06
CA ILE A 268 5.81 27.00 26.15
C ILE A 268 5.81 25.48 25.89
N LEU A 269 6.72 24.97 25.07
CA LEU A 269 6.87 23.54 24.79
C LEU A 269 7.43 22.76 25.97
N ASN A 270 8.19 23.44 26.83
CA ASN A 270 8.95 22.86 27.94
C ASN A 270 8.29 23.05 29.31
N GLU A 271 7.31 23.94 29.42
CA GLU A 271 6.55 24.19 30.63
C GLU A 271 5.36 23.24 30.76
N LYS A 272 5.01 22.84 31.98
CA LYS A 272 3.83 22.00 32.22
C LYS A 272 2.56 22.73 31.88
N ASN A 273 1.81 22.17 30.94
CA ASN A 273 0.49 22.67 30.56
C ASN A 273 -0.57 22.15 31.57
N GLY A 274 -1.38 23.06 32.13
CA GLY A 274 -2.38 22.70 33.12
C GLY A 274 -3.51 21.77 32.61
N ILE A 275 -3.82 21.83 31.31
CA ILE A 275 -4.83 20.94 30.69
C ILE A 275 -4.25 19.55 30.43
N LEU A 276 -3.00 19.48 29.93
CA LEU A 276 -2.35 18.21 29.61
C LEU A 276 -1.81 17.49 30.87
N GLY A 277 -1.59 18.20 31.99
CA GLY A 277 -0.93 17.66 33.18
C GLY A 277 0.57 17.31 32.97
N MET A 278 1.12 17.64 31.80
CA MET A 278 2.50 17.38 31.39
C MET A 278 2.98 18.48 30.44
N THR A 279 4.25 18.44 30.05
CA THR A 279 4.78 19.34 29.02
C THR A 279 4.18 19.01 27.65
N PRO A 280 3.92 20.00 26.77
CA PRO A 280 3.49 19.74 25.41
C PRO A 280 4.44 18.81 24.65
N LEU A 281 5.75 18.92 24.82
CA LEU A 281 6.73 18.03 24.18
C LEU A 281 6.55 16.57 24.61
N LYS A 282 6.29 16.30 25.88
CA LYS A 282 5.99 14.92 26.32
C LYS A 282 4.72 14.41 25.68
N TYR A 283 3.67 15.21 25.66
CA TYR A 283 2.39 14.85 25.03
C TYR A 283 2.58 14.53 23.53
N PHE A 284 3.23 15.41 22.76
CA PHE A 284 3.49 15.19 21.35
C PHE A 284 4.39 13.96 21.10
N THR A 285 5.35 13.70 22.01
CA THR A 285 6.22 12.54 21.91
C THR A 285 5.44 11.24 22.11
N ILE A 286 4.55 11.18 23.09
CA ILE A 286 3.66 10.02 23.31
C ILE A 286 2.76 9.83 22.09
N PHE A 287 2.10 10.91 21.64
CA PHE A 287 1.22 10.86 20.47
C PHE A 287 1.92 10.31 19.24
N LEU A 288 3.08 10.86 18.88
CA LEU A 288 3.84 10.41 17.71
C LEU A 288 4.36 9.00 17.86
N LYS A 289 4.76 8.59 19.06
CA LYS A 289 5.19 7.21 19.33
C LYS A 289 4.05 6.23 19.04
N ASP A 290 2.88 6.47 19.62
CA ASP A 290 1.78 5.50 19.63
C ASP A 290 1.01 5.49 18.29
N LYS A 291 0.95 6.63 17.58
CA LYS A 291 0.12 6.80 16.39
C LYS A 291 0.88 6.71 15.06
N LEU A 292 2.17 7.04 15.05
CA LEU A 292 2.91 7.16 13.80
C LEU A 292 4.22 6.35 13.79
N TYR A 293 5.00 6.40 14.87
CA TYR A 293 6.36 5.85 14.86
C TYR A 293 6.37 4.33 14.66
N ASP A 294 5.50 3.61 15.33
CA ASP A 294 5.41 2.15 15.22
C ASP A 294 4.93 1.73 13.81
N SER A 295 4.02 2.48 13.21
CA SER A 295 3.57 2.23 11.83
C SER A 295 4.71 2.44 10.80
N ILE A 296 5.54 3.48 10.99
CA ILE A 296 6.70 3.72 10.12
C ILE A 296 7.78 2.63 10.29
N ARG A 297 7.99 2.18 11.52
CA ARG A 297 9.06 1.24 11.88
C ARG A 297 8.79 -0.18 11.43
N PHE A 298 7.55 -0.67 11.64
CA PHE A 298 7.19 -2.07 11.43
C PHE A 298 6.55 -2.33 10.07
N ASN A 299 6.12 -1.31 9.36
CA ASN A 299 5.48 -1.48 8.07
C ASN A 299 6.52 -1.59 6.96
N ASN A 300 6.65 -2.82 6.40
CA ASN A 300 7.45 -3.09 5.20
C ASN A 300 6.73 -2.67 3.90
N SER A 301 5.59 -2.00 4.02
CA SER A 301 4.81 -1.56 2.87
C SER A 301 5.53 -0.48 2.06
N SER A 302 5.19 -0.39 0.80
CA SER A 302 5.65 0.68 -0.10
C SER A 302 5.06 2.05 0.25
N GLU A 303 4.08 2.10 1.18
CA GLU A 303 3.40 3.32 1.53
C GLU A 303 4.32 4.31 2.24
N ASP A 304 4.30 5.55 1.76
CA ASP A 304 5.00 6.67 2.38
C ASP A 304 4.11 7.35 3.43
N TYR A 305 3.83 6.64 4.52
CA TYR A 305 3.02 7.16 5.63
C TYR A 305 3.55 8.50 6.16
N LEU A 306 4.86 8.64 6.25
CA LEU A 306 5.47 9.87 6.75
C LEU A 306 5.33 11.01 5.73
N GLY A 307 5.51 10.75 4.45
CA GLY A 307 5.26 11.73 3.39
C GLY A 307 3.80 12.16 3.33
N ARG A 308 2.87 11.21 3.50
CA ARG A 308 1.43 11.51 3.58
C ARG A 308 1.09 12.33 4.81
N PHE A 309 1.63 11.97 5.96
CA PHE A 309 1.49 12.73 7.21
C PHE A 309 1.99 14.17 7.03
N TYR A 310 3.17 14.38 6.46
CA TYR A 310 3.66 15.72 6.15
C TYR A 310 2.84 16.44 5.09
N GLY A 311 2.31 15.72 4.11
CA GLY A 311 1.39 16.27 3.11
C GLY A 311 0.16 16.88 3.76
N GLU A 312 -0.44 16.17 4.72
CA GLU A 312 -1.57 16.66 5.49
C GLU A 312 -1.19 17.90 6.32
N PHE A 313 -0.06 17.87 7.01
CA PHE A 313 0.47 19.05 7.74
C PHE A 313 0.65 20.27 6.84
N MET A 314 1.15 20.08 5.63
CA MET A 314 1.39 21.18 4.70
C MET A 314 0.09 21.71 4.08
N SER A 315 -0.96 20.88 3.98
CA SER A 315 -2.27 21.32 3.47
C SER A 315 -2.95 22.34 4.37
N TYR A 316 -2.72 22.26 5.67
CA TYR A 316 -3.26 23.21 6.67
C TYR A 316 -2.50 24.55 6.70
N SER A 317 -1.27 24.61 6.16
CA SER A 317 -0.46 25.83 6.14
C SER A 317 -0.98 26.89 5.16
N GLY A 318 -2.07 26.62 4.47
CA GLY A 318 -2.64 27.42 3.38
C GLY A 318 -3.91 28.20 3.70
N GLY A 319 -4.25 28.44 4.94
CA GLY A 319 -5.48 29.17 5.34
C GLY A 319 -5.64 30.55 4.69
N ASP A 320 -4.58 31.18 4.22
CA ASP A 320 -4.56 32.43 3.49
C ASP A 320 -3.92 32.36 2.07
N GLY A 321 -3.78 31.18 1.50
CA GLY A 321 -3.43 30.99 0.09
C GLY A 321 -2.06 31.48 -0.38
N GLN A 322 -1.20 32.01 0.48
CA GLN A 322 0.03 32.68 0.05
C GLN A 322 1.33 32.22 0.75
N THR A 323 1.31 31.37 1.79
CA THR A 323 2.49 31.32 2.66
C THR A 323 3.60 30.36 2.22
N LEU A 324 3.36 29.29 1.46
CA LEU A 324 4.47 28.41 1.08
C LEU A 324 4.49 27.98 -0.39
N GLY A 325 3.37 27.97 -1.11
CA GLY A 325 3.35 27.55 -2.53
C GLY A 325 3.89 26.12 -2.78
N ILE A 326 3.96 25.29 -1.73
CA ILE A 326 4.55 23.97 -1.80
C ILE A 326 3.45 22.93 -2.00
N VAL A 327 3.53 22.24 -3.12
CA VAL A 327 2.70 21.09 -3.43
C VAL A 327 3.60 19.86 -3.41
N LEU A 328 3.32 18.92 -2.50
CA LEU A 328 4.04 17.66 -2.49
C LEU A 328 3.58 16.81 -3.68
N THR A 329 4.56 16.23 -4.38
CA THR A 329 4.26 15.34 -5.52
C THR A 329 3.58 14.07 -5.00
N PRO A 330 2.37 13.73 -5.50
CA PRO A 330 1.68 12.52 -5.09
C PRO A 330 2.50 11.25 -5.36
N LYS A 331 2.43 10.29 -4.45
CA LYS A 331 3.21 9.04 -4.51
C LYS A 331 3.04 8.30 -5.84
N HIS A 332 1.81 8.16 -6.35
CA HIS A 332 1.58 7.48 -7.62
C HIS A 332 2.32 8.12 -8.81
N ILE A 333 2.61 9.41 -8.74
CA ILE A 333 3.42 10.12 -9.75
C ILE A 333 4.90 9.77 -9.58
N THR A 334 5.42 9.80 -8.35
CA THR A 334 6.83 9.45 -8.10
C THR A 334 7.11 7.99 -8.43
N ASP A 335 6.19 7.07 -8.13
CA ASP A 335 6.29 5.66 -8.49
C ASP A 335 6.22 5.44 -10.01
N LEU A 336 5.31 6.15 -10.70
CA LEU A 336 5.22 6.09 -12.16
C LEU A 336 6.54 6.51 -12.82
N PHE A 337 7.16 7.60 -12.36
CA PHE A 337 8.43 8.07 -12.91
C PHE A 337 9.56 7.06 -12.66
N CYS A 338 9.62 6.45 -11.48
CA CYS A 338 10.62 5.41 -11.19
C CYS A 338 10.47 4.19 -12.11
N LYS A 339 9.24 3.77 -12.40
CA LYS A 339 8.95 2.67 -13.33
C LYS A 339 9.29 3.04 -14.78
N LEU A 340 8.94 4.25 -15.22
CA LEU A 340 9.26 4.72 -16.57
C LEU A 340 10.77 4.90 -16.80
N ALA A 341 11.52 5.28 -15.75
CA ALA A 341 12.97 5.37 -15.79
C ALA A 341 13.67 4.01 -15.79
N ASP A 342 12.94 2.91 -15.57
CA ASP A 342 13.47 1.54 -15.47
C ASP A 342 14.69 1.44 -14.55
N LEU A 343 14.58 2.03 -13.36
CA LEU A 343 15.67 2.10 -12.37
C LEU A 343 16.24 0.71 -12.08
N LYS A 344 17.57 0.60 -12.09
CA LYS A 344 18.31 -0.60 -11.74
C LYS A 344 18.92 -0.48 -10.35
N ASP A 345 19.30 -1.60 -9.77
CA ASP A 345 19.84 -1.67 -8.40
C ASP A 345 21.23 -1.02 -8.23
N ASP A 346 21.92 -0.68 -9.33
CA ASP A 346 23.23 -0.01 -9.35
C ASP A 346 23.16 1.46 -9.84
N ASP A 347 22.00 1.97 -10.20
CA ASP A 347 21.84 3.35 -10.65
C ASP A 347 22.12 4.36 -9.53
N ILE A 348 22.57 5.53 -9.91
CA ILE A 348 22.71 6.70 -9.03
C ILE A 348 21.58 7.69 -9.37
N VAL A 349 20.76 8.00 -8.39
CA VAL A 349 19.60 8.88 -8.54
C VAL A 349 19.91 10.26 -7.97
N LEU A 350 19.69 11.30 -8.76
CA LEU A 350 19.79 12.70 -8.34
C LEU A 350 18.43 13.39 -8.51
N ASP A 351 17.90 13.94 -7.42
CA ASP A 351 16.77 14.86 -7.43
C ASP A 351 17.27 16.29 -7.10
N PRO A 352 17.33 17.19 -8.08
CA PRO A 352 17.86 18.53 -7.89
C PRO A 352 16.91 19.49 -7.15
N CYS A 353 15.65 19.11 -6.89
CA CYS A 353 14.64 19.89 -6.18
C CYS A 353 13.80 18.99 -5.29
N CYS A 354 14.47 18.27 -4.39
CA CYS A 354 13.90 17.08 -3.77
C CYS A 354 12.75 17.32 -2.78
N GLY A 355 12.52 18.55 -2.34
CA GLY A 355 11.45 18.85 -1.39
C GLY A 355 11.56 18.00 -0.12
N THR A 356 10.54 17.19 0.17
CA THR A 356 10.53 16.21 1.28
C THR A 356 11.25 14.90 0.96
N GLY A 357 11.78 14.73 -0.24
CA GLY A 357 12.48 13.53 -0.69
C GLY A 357 11.60 12.46 -1.34
N GLY A 358 10.38 12.81 -1.77
CA GLY A 358 9.40 11.85 -2.30
C GLY A 358 9.93 11.00 -3.46
N PHE A 359 10.56 11.60 -4.49
CA PHE A 359 11.17 10.84 -5.59
C PHE A 359 12.33 9.93 -5.13
N LEU A 360 13.16 10.41 -4.19
CA LEU A 360 14.26 9.60 -3.65
C LEU A 360 13.75 8.39 -2.85
N ILE A 361 12.63 8.55 -2.15
CA ILE A 361 11.97 7.47 -1.40
C ILE A 361 11.40 6.43 -2.37
N SER A 362 10.67 6.86 -3.39
CA SER A 362 10.14 5.94 -4.42
C SER A 362 11.26 5.22 -5.17
N ALA A 363 12.33 5.93 -5.53
CA ALA A 363 13.50 5.33 -6.17
C ALA A 363 14.18 4.29 -5.27
N MET A 364 14.39 4.62 -3.99
CA MET A 364 14.94 3.68 -3.01
C MET A 364 14.08 2.42 -2.90
N HIS A 365 12.76 2.58 -2.85
CA HIS A 365 11.83 1.47 -2.74
C HIS A 365 11.91 0.56 -3.98
N GLU A 366 11.83 1.12 -5.19
CA GLU A 366 11.91 0.37 -6.45
C GLU A 366 13.21 -0.42 -6.58
N MET A 367 14.36 0.23 -6.29
CA MET A 367 15.67 -0.41 -6.36
C MET A 367 15.83 -1.53 -5.32
N VAL A 368 15.34 -1.31 -4.08
CA VAL A 368 15.38 -2.32 -3.01
C VAL A 368 14.47 -3.50 -3.35
N GLN A 369 13.31 -3.26 -3.94
CA GLN A 369 12.39 -4.31 -4.34
C GLN A 369 13.00 -5.21 -5.42
N LYS A 370 13.63 -4.63 -6.45
CA LYS A 370 14.36 -5.39 -7.48
C LYS A 370 15.46 -6.29 -6.89
N ILE A 371 16.17 -5.80 -5.85
CA ILE A 371 17.18 -6.63 -5.15
C ILE A 371 16.50 -7.79 -4.41
N LYS A 372 15.40 -7.54 -3.69
CA LYS A 372 14.68 -8.58 -2.95
C LYS A 372 14.19 -9.70 -3.87
N GLU A 373 13.70 -9.35 -5.05
CA GLU A 373 13.21 -10.27 -6.08
C GLU A 373 14.32 -10.99 -6.85
N SER A 374 15.56 -10.51 -6.78
CA SER A 374 16.69 -11.11 -7.48
C SER A 374 17.14 -12.44 -6.85
N ASN A 375 17.65 -13.36 -7.68
CA ASN A 375 18.16 -14.69 -7.25
C ASN A 375 19.61 -14.66 -6.75
N ILE A 376 20.00 -13.63 -5.98
CA ILE A 376 21.34 -13.54 -5.37
C ILE A 376 21.29 -13.90 -3.88
N GLY A 377 22.42 -14.34 -3.33
CA GLY A 377 22.52 -14.72 -1.93
C GLY A 377 22.21 -13.57 -0.97
N GLU A 378 21.64 -13.88 0.20
CA GLU A 378 21.13 -12.90 1.17
C GLU A 378 22.18 -11.85 1.61
N ASN A 379 23.42 -12.27 1.83
CA ASN A 379 24.53 -11.34 2.15
C ASN A 379 24.77 -10.32 1.02
N SER A 380 24.65 -10.73 -0.25
CA SER A 380 24.76 -9.83 -1.40
C SER A 380 23.59 -8.87 -1.48
N LYS A 381 22.36 -9.32 -1.20
CA LYS A 381 21.18 -8.45 -1.09
C LYS A 381 21.36 -7.37 -0.05
N GLN A 382 21.77 -7.75 1.16
CA GLN A 382 22.01 -6.81 2.27
C GLN A 382 23.08 -5.77 1.91
N ASN A 383 24.18 -6.18 1.29
CA ASN A 383 25.23 -5.27 0.86
C ASN A 383 24.74 -4.28 -0.22
N LYS A 384 23.99 -4.75 -1.21
CA LYS A 384 23.43 -3.89 -2.25
C LYS A 384 22.41 -2.89 -1.66
N ILE A 385 21.49 -3.34 -0.81
CA ILE A 385 20.52 -2.48 -0.12
C ILE A 385 21.23 -1.41 0.70
N LYS A 386 22.28 -1.79 1.44
CA LYS A 386 23.10 -0.84 2.19
C LYS A 386 23.77 0.19 1.26
N ASN A 387 24.25 -0.25 0.09
CA ASN A 387 24.88 0.64 -0.88
C ASN A 387 23.89 1.65 -1.46
N ILE A 388 22.67 1.23 -1.83
CA ILE A 388 21.59 2.13 -2.26
C ILE A 388 21.38 3.21 -1.20
N LYS A 389 21.11 2.80 0.03
CA LYS A 389 20.80 3.70 1.15
C LYS A 389 21.94 4.64 1.53
N GLN A 390 23.18 4.30 1.23
CA GLN A 390 24.35 5.07 1.64
C GLN A 390 25.01 5.89 0.53
N LYS A 391 24.86 5.50 -0.74
CA LYS A 391 25.70 6.06 -1.82
C LYS A 391 24.97 6.45 -3.09
N GLN A 392 23.77 5.91 -3.33
CA GLN A 392 23.15 6.00 -4.64
C GLN A 392 22.04 7.06 -4.73
N LEU A 393 21.61 7.63 -3.59
CA LEU A 393 20.51 8.59 -3.55
C LEU A 393 21.04 9.99 -3.20
N HIS A 394 20.80 10.96 -4.07
CA HIS A 394 21.29 12.34 -3.93
C HIS A 394 20.13 13.31 -4.07
N GLY A 395 19.99 14.24 -3.14
CA GLY A 395 19.00 15.32 -3.16
C GLY A 395 19.63 16.69 -3.08
N ILE A 396 19.02 17.67 -3.70
CA ILE A 396 19.32 19.08 -3.52
C ILE A 396 18.03 19.79 -3.07
N GLU A 397 18.10 20.52 -1.96
CA GLU A 397 16.99 21.30 -1.44
C GLU A 397 17.50 22.64 -0.91
N LEU A 398 16.89 23.72 -1.38
CA LEU A 398 17.29 25.09 -1.04
C LEU A 398 16.66 25.55 0.28
N GLN A 399 15.43 25.14 0.56
CA GLN A 399 14.67 25.56 1.73
C GLN A 399 15.15 24.81 2.99
N PRO A 400 15.69 25.47 4.02
CA PRO A 400 16.29 24.79 5.17
C PRO A 400 15.34 23.83 5.90
N TYR A 401 14.05 24.21 6.05
CA TYR A 401 13.07 23.37 6.71
C TYR A 401 12.69 22.14 5.87
N MET A 402 12.55 22.26 4.55
CA MET A 402 12.29 21.14 3.63
C MET A 402 13.48 20.19 3.58
N PHE A 403 14.70 20.73 3.55
CA PHE A 403 15.93 19.98 3.70
C PHE A 403 15.94 19.16 4.99
N THR A 404 15.48 19.75 6.11
CA THR A 404 15.41 19.06 7.41
C THR A 404 14.39 17.92 7.37
N ILE A 405 13.22 18.14 6.79
CA ILE A 405 12.20 17.11 6.60
C ILE A 405 12.72 15.97 5.70
N ALA A 406 13.29 16.31 4.53
CA ALA A 406 13.87 15.32 3.63
C ALA A 406 14.95 14.46 4.30
N THR A 407 15.84 15.10 5.05
CA THR A 407 16.91 14.41 5.80
C THR A 407 16.29 13.45 6.83
N THR A 408 15.31 13.91 7.61
CA THR A 408 14.59 13.08 8.58
C THR A 408 13.92 11.89 7.92
N ASN A 409 13.19 12.13 6.82
CA ASN A 409 12.51 11.09 6.05
C ASN A 409 13.47 9.98 5.62
N MET A 410 14.62 10.36 5.10
CA MET A 410 15.62 9.40 4.64
C MET A 410 16.31 8.67 5.79
N ILE A 411 16.66 9.38 6.89
CA ILE A 411 17.26 8.78 8.07
C ILE A 411 16.33 7.73 8.69
N LEU A 412 15.04 8.02 8.83
CA LEU A 412 14.06 7.09 9.39
C LEU A 412 13.94 5.80 8.56
N ARG A 413 14.19 5.87 7.26
CA ARG A 413 14.23 4.71 6.35
C ARG A 413 15.60 4.02 6.27
N GLY A 414 16.54 4.42 7.11
CA GLY A 414 17.89 3.84 7.20
C GLY A 414 18.84 4.31 6.11
N ALA A 415 18.52 5.36 5.37
CA ALA A 415 19.44 6.01 4.44
C ALA A 415 20.29 7.02 5.21
N ASN A 416 21.42 6.56 5.78
CA ASN A 416 22.25 7.33 6.70
C ASN A 416 23.28 8.24 6.01
N TYR A 417 23.33 8.30 4.68
CA TYR A 417 24.38 9.02 3.95
C TYR A 417 23.79 9.83 2.80
N ILE A 418 22.93 10.80 3.14
CA ILE A 418 22.30 11.60 2.11
C ILE A 418 23.24 12.76 1.76
N LYS A 419 23.66 12.82 0.50
CA LYS A 419 24.35 13.98 -0.02
C LYS A 419 23.31 15.01 -0.47
N PHE A 420 22.84 15.82 0.45
CA PHE A 420 22.18 17.06 0.09
C PHE A 420 23.24 18.16 -0.10
N LYS A 421 23.09 18.98 -1.13
CA LYS A 421 23.84 20.23 -1.31
C LYS A 421 22.93 21.42 -1.14
#